data_808cdf59d44464a7d01cc9d6c81eff83
#
_entry.id   808cdf59d44464a7d01cc9d6c81eff83
#
_cell.length_a   1.000
_cell.length_b   1.000
_cell.length_c   1.000
_cell.angle_alpha   90.00
_cell.angle_beta   90.00
_cell.angle_gamma   90.00
#
_symmetry.space_group_name_H-M   'P 1'
#
loop_
_entity.id
_entity.type
_entity.pdbx_description
1 polymer ?
#
loop_
_entity_poly.entity_id
_entity_poly.type
_entity_poly.pdbx_seq_one_letter_code
_entity_poly.pdbx_strand_id
1 'polypeptide(L)'
;MIDKKRNDEMRAKLVLRANSTEVKERLKESPTDPELWYQLGMALNEEQGEDASIEALSQGLVYNPFSAQLYFGRGRRFIKKRCYWHCIADMTMAIRLQPEVWTYFYYRAVAENLNGQSEDAIADFMECFKLTEPCEHYPLVDWLFICCLDQNNRERAKEMLDLIDANIIPPVMDYAYRRRVQLYKGIVTPEEFIDVEHIKSYCLQLPNCVQLEIETLTFGLFVYYNYIDDQEKANETLLKIASFKPSAAFGYLKGTAIARERGLID
;
A
#
# COMPACT_ATOMS: atom_id res chain seq x y z
N MET A 1 22.46 -8.15 -0.41
CA MET A 1 22.94 -7.17 -1.43
C MET A 1 21.68 -6.69 -2.14
N ILE A 2 21.33 -5.41 -2.04
CA ILE A 2 20.12 -4.84 -2.67
C ILE A 2 20.28 -5.01 -4.18
N ASP A 3 19.27 -5.57 -4.86
CA ASP A 3 19.31 -5.71 -6.32
C ASP A 3 19.28 -4.32 -6.99
N LYS A 4 20.49 -3.80 -7.22
CA LYS A 4 20.71 -2.49 -7.83
C LYS A 4 20.06 -2.38 -9.21
N LYS A 5 20.04 -3.47 -9.98
CA LYS A 5 19.48 -3.50 -11.34
C LYS A 5 17.96 -3.30 -11.33
N ARG A 6 17.23 -3.99 -10.46
CA ARG A 6 15.78 -3.86 -10.29
C ARG A 6 15.40 -2.44 -9.82
N ASN A 7 16.21 -1.85 -8.93
CA ASN A 7 16.02 -0.48 -8.47
C ASN A 7 16.27 0.55 -9.58
N ASP A 8 17.29 0.34 -10.41
CA ASP A 8 17.60 1.23 -11.54
C ASP A 8 16.52 1.14 -12.64
N GLU A 9 15.98 -0.04 -12.92
CA GLU A 9 14.85 -0.23 -13.84
C GLU A 9 13.56 0.43 -13.32
N MET A 10 13.29 0.34 -12.02
CA MET A 10 12.14 0.99 -11.40
C MET A 10 12.30 2.52 -11.40
N ARG A 11 13.51 3.04 -11.18
CA ARG A 11 13.83 4.47 -11.31
C ARG A 11 13.66 4.97 -12.74
N ALA A 12 14.11 4.20 -13.74
CA ALA A 12 13.93 4.55 -15.14
C ALA A 12 12.44 4.68 -15.52
N LYS A 13 11.58 3.79 -15.00
CA LYS A 13 10.12 3.87 -15.18
C LYS A 13 9.50 5.09 -14.49
N LEU A 14 10.06 5.55 -13.37
CA LEU A 14 9.61 6.76 -12.67
C LEU A 14 10.02 8.06 -13.37
N VAL A 15 11.15 8.06 -14.07
CA VAL A 15 11.69 9.25 -14.77
C VAL A 15 11.01 9.49 -16.12
N LEU A 16 10.43 8.46 -16.75
CA LEU A 16 9.80 8.53 -18.08
C LEU A 16 8.28 8.83 -18.05
N ARG A 17 7.80 9.58 -17.07
CA ARG A 17 6.38 9.96 -17.03
C ARG A 17 6.11 11.10 -18.00
N ALA A 18 5.38 10.79 -19.08
CA ALA A 18 4.84 11.80 -19.98
C ALA A 18 3.92 12.75 -19.20
N ASN A 19 3.96 14.05 -19.48
CA ASN A 19 3.00 15.00 -18.90
C ASN A 19 1.62 14.85 -19.56
N SER A 20 0.58 15.31 -18.86
CA SER A 20 -0.81 15.11 -19.32
C SER A 20 -1.09 15.75 -20.68
N THR A 21 -0.44 16.85 -21.01
CA THR A 21 -0.60 17.56 -22.31
C THR A 21 -0.10 16.69 -23.44
N GLU A 22 1.09 16.12 -23.33
CA GLU A 22 1.66 15.22 -24.34
C GLU A 22 0.79 13.99 -24.57
N VAL A 23 0.31 13.36 -23.47
CA VAL A 23 -0.57 12.19 -23.56
C VAL A 23 -1.89 12.54 -24.23
N LYS A 24 -2.47 13.71 -23.91
CA LYS A 24 -3.71 14.19 -24.56
C LYS A 24 -3.55 14.40 -26.07
N GLU A 25 -2.40 14.90 -26.54
CA GLU A 25 -2.14 15.02 -27.98
C GLU A 25 -2.09 13.64 -28.65
N ARG A 26 -1.42 12.67 -28.05
CA ARG A 26 -1.38 11.28 -28.56
C ARG A 26 -2.76 10.62 -28.57
N LEU A 27 -3.60 10.91 -27.59
CA LEU A 27 -4.98 10.40 -27.53
C LEU A 27 -5.87 10.94 -28.66
N LYS A 28 -5.55 12.11 -29.28
CA LYS A 28 -6.27 12.58 -30.47
C LYS A 28 -6.08 11.66 -31.67
N GLU A 29 -4.89 11.05 -31.78
CA GLU A 29 -4.56 10.11 -32.86
C GLU A 29 -5.03 8.68 -32.54
N SER A 30 -5.02 8.30 -31.25
CA SER A 30 -5.36 6.95 -30.79
C SER A 30 -6.33 7.00 -29.58
N PRO A 31 -7.59 7.44 -29.78
CA PRO A 31 -8.53 7.72 -28.67
C PRO A 31 -8.99 6.47 -27.91
N THR A 32 -8.77 5.28 -28.45
CA THR A 32 -9.14 4.00 -27.84
C THR A 32 -7.98 3.24 -27.22
N ASP A 33 -6.76 3.81 -27.20
CA ASP A 33 -5.58 3.14 -26.63
C ASP A 33 -5.65 3.12 -25.09
N PRO A 34 -5.77 1.94 -24.43
CA PRO A 34 -5.88 1.85 -22.98
C PRO A 34 -4.61 2.29 -22.26
N GLU A 35 -3.44 2.09 -22.86
CA GLU A 35 -2.18 2.50 -22.27
C GLU A 35 -2.07 4.04 -22.18
N LEU A 36 -2.53 4.75 -23.22
CA LEU A 36 -2.56 6.21 -23.19
C LEU A 36 -3.53 6.74 -22.12
N TRP A 37 -4.70 6.12 -21.97
CA TRP A 37 -5.63 6.49 -20.90
C TRP A 37 -5.05 6.23 -19.51
N TYR A 38 -4.33 5.12 -19.33
CA TYR A 38 -3.62 4.83 -18.09
C TYR A 38 -2.52 5.88 -17.81
N GLN A 39 -1.69 6.19 -18.79
CA GLN A 39 -0.65 7.22 -18.68
C GLN A 39 -1.25 8.59 -18.36
N LEU A 40 -2.37 8.96 -19.00
CA LEU A 40 -3.08 10.19 -18.69
C LEU A 40 -3.58 10.22 -17.24
N GLY A 41 -4.17 9.14 -16.76
CA GLY A 41 -4.61 9.03 -15.37
C GLY A 41 -3.45 9.19 -14.38
N MET A 42 -2.29 8.60 -14.68
CA MET A 42 -1.09 8.74 -13.83
C MET A 42 -0.54 10.16 -13.84
N ALA A 43 -0.43 10.80 -15.00
CA ALA A 43 0.03 12.18 -15.13
C ALA A 43 -0.90 13.17 -14.41
N LEU A 44 -2.22 13.05 -14.63
CA LEU A 44 -3.22 13.90 -13.98
C LEU A 44 -3.26 13.72 -12.46
N ASN A 45 -2.96 12.53 -11.94
CA ASN A 45 -2.86 12.35 -10.49
C ASN A 45 -1.76 13.22 -9.86
N GLU A 46 -0.64 13.38 -10.54
CA GLU A 46 0.48 14.19 -10.06
C GLU A 46 0.23 15.69 -10.25
N GLU A 47 -0.42 16.07 -11.35
CA GLU A 47 -0.66 17.46 -11.73
C GLU A 47 -1.92 18.07 -11.07
N GLN A 48 -2.99 17.28 -10.88
CA GLN A 48 -4.32 17.76 -10.51
C GLN A 48 -5.00 16.93 -9.40
N GLY A 49 -4.41 15.79 -9.03
CA GLY A 49 -4.91 14.93 -7.95
C GLY A 49 -5.82 13.80 -8.40
N GLU A 50 -6.39 13.13 -7.38
CA GLU A 50 -7.10 11.87 -7.56
C GLU A 50 -8.35 11.99 -8.43
N ASP A 51 -9.11 13.08 -8.33
CA ASP A 51 -10.38 13.22 -9.07
C ASP A 51 -10.15 13.30 -10.57
N ALA A 52 -9.18 14.10 -11.02
CA ALA A 52 -8.83 14.19 -12.43
C ALA A 52 -8.29 12.84 -12.97
N SER A 53 -7.53 12.12 -12.15
CA SER A 53 -7.06 10.77 -12.49
C SER A 53 -8.21 9.77 -12.65
N ILE A 54 -9.16 9.76 -11.69
CA ILE A 54 -10.35 8.88 -11.73
C ILE A 54 -11.19 9.16 -12.96
N GLU A 55 -11.38 10.43 -13.31
CA GLU A 55 -12.14 10.82 -14.51
C GLU A 55 -11.47 10.28 -15.78
N ALA A 56 -10.17 10.51 -15.97
CA ALA A 56 -9.44 10.03 -17.13
C ALA A 56 -9.48 8.50 -17.26
N LEU A 57 -9.24 7.78 -16.17
CA LEU A 57 -9.28 6.32 -16.14
C LEU A 57 -10.70 5.80 -16.41
N SER A 58 -11.73 6.51 -15.94
CA SER A 58 -13.13 6.16 -16.23
C SER A 58 -13.49 6.36 -17.69
N GLN A 59 -12.99 7.45 -18.31
CA GLN A 59 -13.13 7.64 -19.77
C GLN A 59 -12.41 6.54 -20.56
N GLY A 60 -11.21 6.17 -20.13
CA GLY A 60 -10.49 5.04 -20.73
C GLY A 60 -11.29 3.74 -20.69
N LEU A 61 -12.02 3.48 -19.58
CA LEU A 61 -12.87 2.31 -19.42
C LEU A 61 -14.13 2.33 -20.29
N VAL A 62 -14.61 3.50 -20.70
CA VAL A 62 -15.70 3.59 -21.69
C VAL A 62 -15.29 2.99 -23.03
N TYR A 63 -14.03 3.24 -23.44
CA TYR A 63 -13.48 2.69 -24.68
C TYR A 63 -12.95 1.27 -24.51
N ASN A 64 -12.45 0.93 -23.31
CA ASN A 64 -11.74 -0.32 -23.03
C ASN A 64 -12.29 -0.99 -21.76
N PRO A 65 -13.52 -1.51 -21.75
CA PRO A 65 -14.17 -2.09 -20.56
C PRO A 65 -13.51 -3.39 -20.08
N PHE A 66 -12.58 -3.97 -20.86
CA PHE A 66 -11.82 -5.17 -20.51
C PHE A 66 -10.35 -4.88 -20.20
N SER A 67 -9.98 -3.64 -19.86
CA SER A 67 -8.62 -3.29 -19.47
C SER A 67 -8.45 -3.43 -17.96
N ALA A 68 -7.79 -4.51 -17.51
CA ALA A 68 -7.45 -4.72 -16.11
C ALA A 68 -6.60 -3.57 -15.54
N GLN A 69 -5.67 -3.03 -16.34
CA GLN A 69 -4.79 -1.93 -15.96
C GLN A 69 -5.56 -0.65 -15.63
N LEU A 70 -6.61 -0.32 -16.38
CA LEU A 70 -7.43 0.87 -16.11
C LEU A 70 -8.25 0.71 -14.81
N TYR A 71 -8.85 -0.46 -14.57
CA TYR A 71 -9.49 -0.77 -13.29
C TYR A 71 -8.48 -0.66 -12.14
N PHE A 72 -7.32 -1.28 -12.27
CA PHE A 72 -6.26 -1.19 -11.26
C PHE A 72 -5.83 0.25 -10.97
N GLY A 73 -5.57 1.03 -12.01
CA GLY A 73 -5.23 2.44 -11.88
C GLY A 73 -6.28 3.23 -11.10
N ARG A 74 -7.57 3.06 -11.45
CA ARG A 74 -8.69 3.77 -10.82
C ARG A 74 -8.94 3.31 -9.39
N GLY A 75 -8.92 2.02 -9.13
CA GLY A 75 -9.11 1.45 -7.80
C GLY A 75 -8.07 1.96 -6.80
N ARG A 76 -6.81 2.11 -7.21
CA ARG A 76 -5.77 2.72 -6.37
C ARG A 76 -6.07 4.18 -5.98
N ARG A 77 -6.73 4.95 -6.85
CA ARG A 77 -7.16 6.33 -6.50
C ARG A 77 -8.27 6.30 -5.47
N PHE A 78 -9.20 5.37 -5.59
CA PHE A 78 -10.30 5.22 -4.65
C PHE A 78 -9.83 4.90 -3.22
N ILE A 79 -8.75 4.15 -3.02
CA ILE A 79 -8.18 3.93 -1.67
C ILE A 79 -7.80 5.27 -1.02
N LYS A 80 -7.07 6.12 -1.74
CA LYS A 80 -6.66 7.44 -1.23
C LYS A 80 -7.84 8.33 -0.85
N LYS A 81 -8.95 8.22 -1.60
CA LYS A 81 -10.20 8.93 -1.33
C LYS A 81 -11.06 8.25 -0.25
N ARG A 82 -10.59 7.16 0.36
CA ARG A 82 -11.34 6.33 1.34
C ARG A 82 -12.63 5.73 0.76
N CYS A 83 -12.72 5.63 -0.56
CA CYS A 83 -13.83 4.99 -1.27
C CYS A 83 -13.54 3.50 -1.47
N TYR A 84 -13.41 2.75 -0.36
CA TYR A 84 -12.88 1.37 -0.37
C TYR A 84 -13.74 0.42 -1.20
N TRP A 85 -15.06 0.52 -1.15
CA TRP A 85 -15.97 -0.30 -1.96
C TRP A 85 -15.75 -0.15 -3.47
N HIS A 86 -15.44 1.07 -3.91
CA HIS A 86 -15.11 1.30 -5.33
C HIS A 86 -13.78 0.65 -5.70
N CYS A 87 -12.79 0.68 -4.81
CA CYS A 87 -11.54 -0.04 -5.03
C CYS A 87 -11.77 -1.55 -5.10
N ILE A 88 -12.52 -2.14 -4.16
CA ILE A 88 -12.84 -3.57 -4.13
C ILE A 88 -13.53 -3.99 -5.44
N ALA A 89 -14.49 -3.20 -5.93
CA ALA A 89 -15.16 -3.48 -7.20
C ALA A 89 -14.19 -3.44 -8.40
N ASP A 90 -13.35 -2.41 -8.49
CA ASP A 90 -12.37 -2.26 -9.57
C ASP A 90 -11.31 -3.39 -9.53
N MET A 91 -10.78 -3.71 -8.36
CA MET A 91 -9.82 -4.82 -8.21
C MET A 91 -10.47 -6.17 -8.55
N THR A 92 -11.74 -6.38 -8.20
CA THR A 92 -12.47 -7.59 -8.57
C THR A 92 -12.59 -7.73 -10.08
N MET A 93 -12.81 -6.64 -10.81
CA MET A 93 -12.81 -6.66 -12.27
C MET A 93 -11.40 -6.93 -12.83
N ALA A 94 -10.38 -6.29 -12.28
CA ALA A 94 -8.99 -6.52 -12.70
C ALA A 94 -8.56 -7.98 -12.49
N ILE A 95 -8.88 -8.59 -11.35
CA ILE A 95 -8.62 -10.01 -11.05
C ILE A 95 -9.34 -10.93 -12.04
N ARG A 96 -10.61 -10.67 -12.37
CA ARG A 96 -11.35 -11.48 -13.35
C ARG A 96 -10.72 -11.45 -14.74
N LEU A 97 -10.09 -10.33 -15.09
CA LEU A 97 -9.45 -10.14 -16.39
C LEU A 97 -8.04 -10.73 -16.44
N GLN A 98 -7.30 -10.65 -15.32
CA GLN A 98 -5.91 -11.13 -15.23
C GLN A 98 -5.66 -11.69 -13.81
N PRO A 99 -6.07 -12.94 -13.55
CA PRO A 99 -5.99 -13.56 -12.21
C PRO A 99 -4.57 -13.92 -11.76
N GLU A 100 -3.58 -13.87 -12.66
CA GLU A 100 -2.17 -14.13 -12.38
C GLU A 100 -1.43 -12.93 -11.77
N VAL A 101 -2.07 -11.77 -11.71
CA VAL A 101 -1.42 -10.52 -11.26
C VAL A 101 -1.70 -10.29 -9.78
N TRP A 102 -0.75 -10.68 -8.92
CA TRP A 102 -0.87 -10.64 -7.47
C TRP A 102 -1.18 -9.25 -6.89
N THR A 103 -0.73 -8.18 -7.55
CA THR A 103 -0.97 -6.81 -7.06
C THR A 103 -2.44 -6.44 -7.01
N TYR A 104 -3.30 -7.06 -7.82
CA TYR A 104 -4.75 -6.81 -7.79
C TYR A 104 -5.38 -7.40 -6.52
N PHE A 105 -5.00 -8.62 -6.15
CA PHE A 105 -5.39 -9.23 -4.87
C PHE A 105 -4.88 -8.40 -3.69
N TYR A 106 -3.61 -7.98 -3.72
CA TYR A 106 -3.02 -7.18 -2.66
C TYR A 106 -3.78 -5.87 -2.40
N TYR A 107 -4.10 -5.10 -3.46
CA TYR A 107 -4.84 -3.85 -3.29
C TYR A 107 -6.30 -4.07 -2.93
N ARG A 108 -6.94 -5.18 -3.34
CA ARG A 108 -8.27 -5.54 -2.88
C ARG A 108 -8.24 -5.87 -1.40
N ALA A 109 -7.33 -6.71 -0.96
CA ALA A 109 -7.15 -7.08 0.45
C ALA A 109 -6.89 -5.86 1.35
N VAL A 110 -6.04 -4.93 0.92
CA VAL A 110 -5.82 -3.67 1.67
C VAL A 110 -7.13 -2.87 1.76
N ALA A 111 -7.89 -2.74 0.68
CA ALA A 111 -9.16 -2.02 0.68
C ALA A 111 -10.22 -2.72 1.55
N GLU A 112 -10.28 -4.04 1.54
CA GLU A 112 -11.14 -4.87 2.40
C GLU A 112 -10.80 -4.69 3.87
N ASN A 113 -9.52 -4.77 4.24
CA ASN A 113 -9.10 -4.52 5.62
C ASN A 113 -9.43 -3.09 6.08
N LEU A 114 -9.17 -2.07 5.25
CA LEU A 114 -9.53 -0.68 5.55
C LEU A 114 -11.04 -0.46 5.65
N ASN A 115 -11.84 -1.34 5.06
CA ASN A 115 -13.30 -1.34 5.10
C ASN A 115 -13.89 -2.25 6.19
N GLY A 116 -13.04 -2.84 7.05
CA GLY A 116 -13.45 -3.71 8.16
C GLY A 116 -13.74 -5.17 7.76
N GLN A 117 -13.38 -5.59 6.55
CA GLN A 117 -13.60 -6.94 6.02
C GLN A 117 -12.32 -7.79 6.15
N SER A 118 -11.81 -7.95 7.38
CA SER A 118 -10.50 -8.57 7.61
C SER A 118 -10.42 -10.04 7.18
N GLU A 119 -11.52 -10.80 7.19
CA GLU A 119 -11.48 -12.21 6.73
C GLU A 119 -11.37 -12.32 5.20
N ASP A 120 -12.07 -11.47 4.46
CA ASP A 120 -11.94 -11.40 3.00
C ASP A 120 -10.51 -11.00 2.62
N ALA A 121 -9.96 -9.99 3.33
CA ALA A 121 -8.58 -9.54 3.15
C ALA A 121 -7.55 -10.66 3.39
N ILE A 122 -7.74 -11.50 4.42
CA ILE A 122 -6.87 -12.65 4.69
C ILE A 122 -6.88 -13.61 3.49
N ALA A 123 -8.05 -13.92 2.93
CA ALA A 123 -8.16 -14.81 1.78
C ALA A 123 -7.35 -14.27 0.58
N ASP A 124 -7.46 -12.99 0.28
CA ASP A 124 -6.74 -12.35 -0.82
C ASP A 124 -5.23 -12.26 -0.58
N PHE A 125 -4.79 -11.93 0.65
CA PHE A 125 -3.35 -11.96 0.97
C PHE A 125 -2.77 -13.38 0.83
N MET A 126 -3.53 -14.42 1.19
CA MET A 126 -3.11 -15.81 0.99
C MET A 126 -3.02 -16.20 -0.50
N GLU A 127 -3.85 -15.63 -1.38
CA GLU A 127 -3.66 -15.80 -2.83
C GLU A 127 -2.37 -15.12 -3.30
N CYS A 128 -2.00 -13.95 -2.77
CA CYS A 128 -0.72 -13.32 -3.08
C CYS A 128 0.49 -14.22 -2.81
N PHE A 129 0.49 -14.99 -1.71
CA PHE A 129 1.57 -15.93 -1.41
C PHE A 129 1.80 -16.99 -2.50
N LYS A 130 0.75 -17.38 -3.23
CA LYS A 130 0.85 -18.37 -4.32
C LYS A 130 1.45 -17.77 -5.59
N LEU A 131 1.42 -16.45 -5.71
CA LEU A 131 1.78 -15.70 -6.92
C LEU A 131 3.08 -14.90 -6.77
N THR A 132 3.72 -14.92 -5.58
CA THR A 132 4.90 -14.11 -5.25
C THR A 132 6.04 -14.95 -4.70
N GLU A 133 7.25 -14.39 -4.77
CA GLU A 133 8.45 -15.00 -4.22
C GLU A 133 8.63 -14.66 -2.72
N PRO A 134 9.31 -15.50 -1.92
CA PRO A 134 9.47 -15.27 -0.49
C PRO A 134 10.01 -13.89 -0.08
N CYS A 135 10.85 -13.27 -0.91
CA CYS A 135 11.37 -11.92 -0.62
C CYS A 135 10.30 -10.81 -0.70
N GLU A 136 9.16 -11.08 -1.32
CA GLU A 136 8.02 -10.17 -1.47
C GLU A 136 6.95 -10.39 -0.38
N HIS A 137 7.15 -11.34 0.55
CA HIS A 137 6.13 -11.72 1.53
C HIS A 137 6.02 -10.78 2.74
N TYR A 138 6.97 -9.87 2.98
CA TYR A 138 6.91 -8.99 4.16
C TYR A 138 5.65 -8.13 4.24
N PRO A 139 5.21 -7.45 3.17
CA PRO A 139 3.94 -6.73 3.20
C PRO A 139 2.73 -7.64 3.45
N LEU A 140 2.76 -8.88 2.95
CA LEU A 140 1.68 -9.86 3.10
C LEU A 140 1.56 -10.32 4.55
N VAL A 141 2.70 -10.73 5.15
CA VAL A 141 2.76 -11.18 6.56
C VAL A 141 2.34 -10.06 7.50
N ASP A 142 2.80 -8.83 7.25
CA ASP A 142 2.44 -7.67 8.04
C ASP A 142 0.92 -7.42 8.04
N TRP A 143 0.29 -7.43 6.87
CA TRP A 143 -1.15 -7.24 6.77
C TRP A 143 -1.96 -8.42 7.32
N LEU A 144 -1.50 -9.66 7.13
CA LEU A 144 -2.13 -10.84 7.73
C LEU A 144 -2.11 -10.76 9.26
N PHE A 145 -0.98 -10.32 9.84
CA PHE A 145 -0.87 -10.07 11.27
C PHE A 145 -1.91 -9.03 11.75
N ILE A 146 -2.03 -7.91 11.05
CA ILE A 146 -3.00 -6.85 11.33
C ILE A 146 -4.45 -7.37 11.21
N CYS A 147 -4.78 -8.08 10.14
CA CYS A 147 -6.12 -8.64 9.93
C CYS A 147 -6.54 -9.58 11.06
N CYS A 148 -5.61 -10.41 11.56
CA CYS A 148 -5.87 -11.29 12.68
C CYS A 148 -6.07 -10.51 14.00
N LEU A 149 -5.31 -9.42 14.20
CA LEU A 149 -5.51 -8.54 15.38
C LEU A 149 -6.85 -7.80 15.32
N ASP A 150 -7.27 -7.36 14.15
CA ASP A 150 -8.60 -6.73 13.96
C ASP A 150 -9.75 -7.68 14.35
N GLN A 151 -9.53 -8.98 14.24
CA GLN A 151 -10.46 -10.04 14.68
C GLN A 151 -10.27 -10.46 16.15
N ASN A 152 -9.44 -9.75 16.91
CA ASN A 152 -9.04 -10.11 18.27
C ASN A 152 -8.42 -11.53 18.41
N ASN A 153 -7.83 -12.06 17.33
CA ASN A 153 -7.19 -13.37 17.30
C ASN A 153 -5.67 -13.26 17.35
N ARG A 154 -5.13 -13.05 18.56
CA ARG A 154 -3.69 -12.89 18.80
C ARG A 154 -2.87 -14.14 18.51
N GLU A 155 -3.46 -15.33 18.73
CA GLU A 155 -2.79 -16.60 18.44
C GLU A 155 -2.57 -16.76 16.93
N ARG A 156 -3.65 -16.60 16.14
CA ARG A 156 -3.55 -16.61 14.68
C ARG A 156 -2.61 -15.52 14.15
N ALA A 157 -2.64 -14.31 14.74
CA ALA A 157 -1.72 -13.25 14.38
C ALA A 157 -0.26 -13.70 14.55
N LYS A 158 0.08 -14.35 15.66
CA LYS A 158 1.43 -14.87 15.90
C LYS A 158 1.82 -15.93 14.87
N GLU A 159 0.92 -16.84 14.51
CA GLU A 159 1.14 -17.86 13.48
C GLU A 159 1.48 -17.22 12.12
N MET A 160 0.87 -16.08 11.77
CA MET A 160 1.16 -15.39 10.52
C MET A 160 2.62 -14.92 10.44
N LEU A 161 3.24 -14.57 11.56
CA LEU A 161 4.65 -14.19 11.58
C LEU A 161 5.58 -15.35 11.20
N ASP A 162 5.17 -16.59 11.41
CA ASP A 162 5.98 -17.77 11.08
C ASP A 162 5.99 -18.11 9.58
N LEU A 163 5.15 -17.44 8.79
CA LEU A 163 5.11 -17.58 7.33
C LEU A 163 6.35 -16.99 6.63
N ILE A 164 7.20 -16.24 7.34
CA ILE A 164 8.42 -15.66 6.74
C ILE A 164 9.64 -15.82 7.67
N ASP A 165 10.78 -16.19 7.07
CA ASP A 165 12.08 -16.08 7.72
C ASP A 165 12.54 -14.61 7.73
N ALA A 166 12.73 -14.05 8.93
CA ALA A 166 13.15 -12.65 9.12
C ALA A 166 14.57 -12.33 8.56
N ASN A 167 15.35 -13.35 8.17
CA ASN A 167 16.66 -13.18 7.54
C ASN A 167 16.58 -12.94 6.02
N ILE A 168 15.45 -13.21 5.39
CA ILE A 168 15.24 -12.92 3.96
C ILE A 168 15.36 -11.41 3.74
N ILE A 169 16.11 -11.02 2.71
CA ILE A 169 16.29 -9.60 2.34
C ILE A 169 15.22 -9.23 1.31
N PRO A 170 14.29 -8.30 1.64
CA PRO A 170 13.27 -7.87 0.71
C PRO A 170 13.81 -6.88 -0.33
N PRO A 171 13.00 -6.58 -1.38
CA PRO A 171 13.18 -5.37 -2.17
C PRO A 171 13.20 -4.11 -1.28
N VAL A 172 13.92 -3.07 -1.72
CA VAL A 172 14.04 -1.81 -0.93
C VAL A 172 12.69 -1.21 -0.55
N MET A 173 11.70 -1.31 -1.41
CA MET A 173 10.35 -0.78 -1.17
C MET A 173 9.63 -1.47 0.00
N ASP A 174 10.06 -2.67 0.40
CA ASP A 174 9.43 -3.46 1.46
C ASP A 174 10.24 -3.43 2.77
N TYR A 175 11.25 -2.55 2.84
CA TYR A 175 12.12 -2.47 4.01
C TYR A 175 11.36 -2.10 5.30
N ALA A 176 10.43 -1.15 5.24
CA ALA A 176 9.60 -0.79 6.39
C ALA A 176 8.75 -1.99 6.87
N TYR A 177 8.20 -2.79 5.96
CA TYR A 177 7.43 -3.99 6.30
C TYR A 177 8.31 -5.05 6.97
N ARG A 178 9.56 -5.26 6.48
CA ARG A 178 10.51 -6.12 7.17
C ARG A 178 10.77 -5.67 8.60
N ARG A 179 11.01 -4.37 8.81
CA ARG A 179 11.24 -3.80 10.15
C ARG A 179 10.05 -4.02 11.05
N ARG A 180 8.82 -3.87 10.55
CA ARG A 180 7.57 -4.11 11.29
C ARG A 180 7.46 -5.57 11.71
N VAL A 181 7.68 -6.54 10.81
CA VAL A 181 7.70 -7.97 11.13
C VAL A 181 8.79 -8.29 12.15
N GLN A 182 9.99 -7.70 12.05
CA GLN A 182 11.06 -7.87 13.04
C GLN A 182 10.66 -7.34 14.42
N LEU A 183 9.95 -6.20 14.49
CA LEU A 183 9.41 -5.67 15.75
C LEU A 183 8.38 -6.63 16.37
N TYR A 184 7.43 -7.12 15.57
CA TYR A 184 6.40 -8.04 16.06
C TYR A 184 6.98 -9.38 16.52
N LYS A 185 8.07 -9.85 15.91
CA LYS A 185 8.83 -11.03 16.33
C LYS A 185 9.76 -10.79 17.54
N GLY A 186 9.89 -9.55 18.03
CA GLY A 186 10.80 -9.18 19.11
C GLY A 186 12.28 -9.24 18.74
N ILE A 187 12.62 -9.17 17.44
CA ILE A 187 14.00 -9.14 16.93
C ILE A 187 14.63 -7.75 17.10
N VAL A 188 13.80 -6.70 17.05
CA VAL A 188 14.18 -5.31 17.29
C VAL A 188 13.31 -4.73 18.40
N THR A 189 13.87 -3.81 19.17
CA THR A 189 13.13 -3.09 20.22
C THR A 189 12.40 -1.87 19.65
N PRO A 190 11.34 -1.37 20.31
CA PRO A 190 10.66 -0.14 19.90
C PRO A 190 11.59 1.08 19.81
N GLU A 191 12.60 1.16 20.67
CA GLU A 191 13.59 2.25 20.75
C GLU A 191 14.52 2.25 19.50
N GLU A 192 14.86 1.06 18.99
CA GLU A 192 15.73 0.88 17.82
C GLU A 192 14.96 0.81 16.49
N PHE A 193 13.61 0.84 16.57
CA PHE A 193 12.77 0.48 15.44
C PHE A 193 12.79 1.51 14.30
N ILE A 194 12.74 2.82 14.63
CA ILE A 194 12.77 3.90 13.63
C ILE A 194 14.14 4.57 13.63
N ASP A 195 14.99 4.15 12.70
CA ASP A 195 16.29 4.77 12.44
C ASP A 195 16.20 5.69 11.24
N VAL A 196 16.06 6.99 11.48
CA VAL A 196 15.88 8.01 10.44
C VAL A 196 17.11 8.14 9.53
N GLU A 197 18.33 7.98 10.06
CA GLU A 197 19.55 8.08 9.27
C GLU A 197 19.67 6.89 8.33
N HIS A 198 19.34 5.69 8.81
CA HIS A 198 19.27 4.53 7.95
C HIS A 198 18.19 4.65 6.88
N ILE A 199 16.97 5.14 7.23
CA ILE A 199 15.90 5.41 6.27
C ILE A 199 16.39 6.36 5.16
N LYS A 200 17.02 7.47 5.51
CA LYS A 200 17.59 8.41 4.55
C LYS A 200 18.63 7.75 3.62
N SER A 201 19.41 6.81 4.14
CA SER A 201 20.48 6.16 3.37
C SER A 201 19.97 5.32 2.20
N TYR A 202 18.80 4.69 2.31
CA TYR A 202 18.22 3.89 1.23
C TYR A 202 17.10 4.59 0.44
N CYS A 203 16.45 5.58 1.01
CA CYS A 203 15.42 6.36 0.32
C CYS A 203 15.98 7.21 -0.84
N LEU A 204 17.27 7.53 -0.84
CA LEU A 204 18.04 8.13 -1.91
C LEU A 204 17.19 8.96 -2.90
N GLN A 205 17.02 10.23 -2.78
CA GLN A 205 16.43 11.14 -3.80
C GLN A 205 15.00 10.80 -4.32
N LEU A 206 14.34 9.73 -3.80
CA LEU A 206 12.95 9.48 -4.14
C LEU A 206 12.07 10.50 -3.40
N PRO A 207 11.28 11.30 -4.12
CA PRO A 207 10.40 12.28 -3.48
C PRO A 207 9.49 11.61 -2.44
N ASN A 208 9.41 12.20 -1.25
CA ASN A 208 8.56 11.74 -0.14
C ASN A 208 8.85 10.33 0.42
N CYS A 209 9.89 9.63 -0.03
CA CYS A 209 10.20 8.26 0.44
C CYS A 209 10.44 8.25 1.96
N VAL A 210 11.27 9.15 2.49
CA VAL A 210 11.57 9.21 3.93
C VAL A 210 10.30 9.42 4.76
N GLN A 211 9.42 10.31 4.31
CA GLN A 211 8.16 10.59 5.00
C GLN A 211 7.24 9.35 4.99
N LEU A 212 7.10 8.71 3.84
CA LEU A 212 6.28 7.50 3.67
C LEU A 212 6.78 6.34 4.55
N GLU A 213 8.11 6.14 4.63
CA GLU A 213 8.73 5.13 5.48
C GLU A 213 8.47 5.42 6.97
N ILE A 214 8.65 6.68 7.42
CA ILE A 214 8.35 7.07 8.80
C ILE A 214 6.87 6.84 9.15
N GLU A 215 5.95 7.19 8.27
CA GLU A 215 4.52 6.95 8.47
C GLU A 215 4.20 5.46 8.56
N THR A 216 4.77 4.65 7.67
CA THR A 216 4.60 3.21 7.65
C THR A 216 5.15 2.57 8.93
N LEU A 217 6.34 2.96 9.36
CA LEU A 217 6.94 2.47 10.61
C LEU A 217 6.18 2.95 11.85
N THR A 218 5.74 4.21 11.89
CA THR A 218 4.96 4.73 13.02
C THR A 218 3.65 3.95 13.20
N PHE A 219 2.99 3.58 12.10
CA PHE A 219 1.83 2.69 12.19
C PHE A 219 2.20 1.29 12.71
N GLY A 220 3.38 0.77 12.35
CA GLY A 220 3.91 -0.47 12.92
C GLY A 220 4.09 -0.42 14.43
N LEU A 221 4.56 0.72 14.98
CA LEU A 221 4.63 0.92 16.44
C LEU A 221 3.25 0.88 17.09
N PHE A 222 2.25 1.52 16.50
CA PHE A 222 0.87 1.44 16.99
C PHE A 222 0.38 -0.01 17.04
N VAL A 223 0.57 -0.77 15.95
CA VAL A 223 0.18 -2.18 15.87
C VAL A 223 0.88 -3.01 16.95
N TYR A 224 2.17 -2.79 17.17
CA TYR A 224 2.95 -3.46 18.20
C TYR A 224 2.44 -3.14 19.60
N TYR A 225 2.26 -1.87 19.96
CA TYR A 225 1.76 -1.49 21.30
C TYR A 225 0.32 -2.01 21.55
N ASN A 226 -0.52 -1.99 20.53
CA ASN A 226 -1.85 -2.58 20.62
C ASN A 226 -1.79 -4.11 20.80
N TYR A 227 -0.83 -4.79 20.15
CA TYR A 227 -0.60 -6.22 20.29
C TYR A 227 -0.14 -6.62 21.70
N ILE A 228 0.76 -5.86 22.33
CA ILE A 228 1.23 -6.13 23.70
C ILE A 228 0.35 -5.53 24.79
N ASP A 229 -0.77 -4.92 24.42
CA ASP A 229 -1.77 -4.29 25.29
C ASP A 229 -1.32 -3.04 26.04
N ASP A 230 -0.29 -2.36 25.54
CA ASP A 230 0.15 -1.03 26.01
C ASP A 230 -0.72 0.06 25.35
N GLN A 231 -1.94 0.25 25.89
CA GLN A 231 -2.92 1.16 25.30
C GLN A 231 -2.53 2.64 25.41
N GLU A 232 -1.71 3.01 26.40
CA GLU A 232 -1.21 4.38 26.57
C GLU A 232 -0.30 4.72 25.36
N LYS A 233 0.75 3.93 25.13
CA LYS A 233 1.65 4.13 23.99
C LYS A 233 0.98 3.93 22.63
N ALA A 234 0.01 3.02 22.54
CA ALA A 234 -0.80 2.85 21.34
C ALA A 234 -1.55 4.15 20.99
N ASN A 235 -2.21 4.80 21.96
CA ASN A 235 -2.93 6.04 21.75
C ASN A 235 -2.00 7.22 21.46
N GLU A 236 -0.86 7.34 22.15
CA GLU A 236 0.18 8.32 21.83
C GLU A 236 0.66 8.17 20.37
N THR A 237 0.87 6.94 19.94
CA THR A 237 1.30 6.65 18.57
C THR A 237 0.23 7.00 17.53
N LEU A 238 -1.07 6.76 17.83
CA LEU A 238 -2.17 7.22 16.97
C LEU A 238 -2.24 8.74 16.85
N LEU A 239 -2.05 9.47 17.94
CA LEU A 239 -1.98 10.95 17.92
C LEU A 239 -0.80 11.41 17.05
N LYS A 240 0.35 10.76 17.14
CA LYS A 240 1.49 11.03 16.26
C LYS A 240 1.17 10.79 14.79
N ILE A 241 0.50 9.69 14.44
CA ILE A 241 0.05 9.42 13.07
C ILE A 241 -0.88 10.54 12.59
N ALA A 242 -1.84 10.95 13.43
CA ALA A 242 -2.79 12.00 13.09
C ALA A 242 -2.13 13.39 12.89
N SER A 243 -0.96 13.62 13.48
CA SER A 243 -0.19 14.86 13.32
C SER A 243 0.56 14.95 11.98
N PHE A 244 0.69 13.85 11.24
CA PHE A 244 1.30 13.88 9.92
C PHE A 244 0.42 14.64 8.92
N LYS A 245 1.06 15.17 7.88
CA LYS A 245 0.31 15.73 6.75
C LYS A 245 -0.53 14.62 6.10
N PRO A 246 -1.75 14.95 5.61
CA PRO A 246 -2.57 13.96 4.92
C PRO A 246 -1.79 13.24 3.83
N SER A 247 -1.76 11.92 3.92
CA SER A 247 -0.97 11.06 3.06
C SER A 247 -1.80 9.88 2.55
N ALA A 248 -1.26 9.22 1.54
CA ALA A 248 -1.84 8.00 0.97
C ALA A 248 -1.25 6.73 1.58
N ALA A 249 -0.38 6.83 2.57
CA ALA A 249 0.14 5.67 3.29
C ALA A 249 -1.02 4.91 3.94
N PHE A 250 -1.09 3.61 3.71
CA PHE A 250 -2.17 2.79 4.27
C PHE A 250 -2.19 2.84 5.79
N GLY A 251 -1.01 2.89 6.42
CA GLY A 251 -0.89 3.09 7.86
C GLY A 251 -1.47 4.41 8.35
N TYR A 252 -1.30 5.50 7.58
CA TYR A 252 -1.95 6.78 7.88
C TYR A 252 -3.48 6.69 7.74
N LEU A 253 -3.96 6.07 6.66
CA LEU A 253 -5.41 5.91 6.42
C LEU A 253 -6.09 5.10 7.53
N LYS A 254 -5.48 3.96 7.92
CA LYS A 254 -6.01 3.10 8.99
C LYS A 254 -5.83 3.72 10.37
N GLY A 255 -4.65 4.24 10.68
CA GLY A 255 -4.36 4.83 11.99
C GLY A 255 -5.24 6.03 12.32
N THR A 256 -5.48 6.92 11.35
CA THR A 256 -6.40 8.06 11.56
C THR A 256 -7.87 7.63 11.68
N ALA A 257 -8.29 6.54 11.02
CA ALA A 257 -9.62 5.99 11.22
C ALA A 257 -9.78 5.45 12.66
N ILE A 258 -8.82 4.65 13.13
CA ILE A 258 -8.82 4.12 14.51
C ILE A 258 -8.74 5.25 15.55
N ALA A 259 -7.95 6.30 15.30
CA ALA A 259 -7.87 7.44 16.21
C ALA A 259 -9.23 8.15 16.37
N ARG A 260 -10.02 8.28 15.29
CA ARG A 260 -11.40 8.80 15.34
C ARG A 260 -12.33 7.86 16.11
N GLU A 261 -12.30 6.58 15.81
CA GLU A 261 -13.12 5.57 16.50
C GLU A 261 -12.85 5.54 18.02
N ARG A 262 -11.62 5.80 18.44
CA ARG A 262 -11.24 5.93 19.86
C ARG A 262 -11.55 7.31 20.46
N GLY A 263 -12.05 8.26 19.69
CA GLY A 263 -12.31 9.65 20.13
C GLY A 263 -11.05 10.44 20.48
N LEU A 264 -9.90 10.08 19.91
CA LEU A 264 -8.62 10.79 20.13
C LEU A 264 -8.48 12.03 19.25
N ILE A 265 -9.19 12.07 18.13
CA ILE A 265 -9.25 13.18 17.16
C ILE A 265 -10.67 13.32 16.60
N ASP A 266 -10.98 14.51 16.03
CA ASP A 266 -12.26 14.81 15.37
C ASP A 266 -12.42 14.08 14.01
#